data_799398dec7437e580ae695d78e3d0d35
#
_entry.id   799398dec7437e580ae695d78e3d0d35
#
_cell.length_a   1.000
_cell.length_b   1.000
_cell.length_c   1.000
_cell.angle_alpha   90.00
_cell.angle_beta   90.00
_cell.angle_gamma   90.00
#
_symmetry.space_group_name_H-M   'P 1'
#
loop_
_entity.id
_entity.type
_entity.pdbx_description
1 polymer ?
#
loop_
_entity_poly.entity_id
_entity_poly.type
_entity_poly.pdbx_seq_one_letter_code
_entity_poly.pdbx_strand_id
1 'polypeptide(L)'
;MRRKSLPVLFAALLFSAASFAKVSLEIDGLEKELKDNVDAYLSSIPESDYSTQLRFQSRLQKNIVEALNALGYYHPKIDFEVKESGEVLAVHVDAGEVTRLELVDIVITGEAENDPDFIRVISQSGLKQGEPLNHGQYDSLKSSLRNLALQKGYFNGTYIASRLEVAPELNQAFVRLHYDSGIRYQFGATSVEGSQIDENRVASLQPYKEGDPYLVSKVGEHNQNLSSTEWFSSVFVEPDLNNLDGGRELPMRVSVAPQARNKFETGLGYSTDVGPRGTFKWKKPWINSRGHSFDSSFSISEPEQYITAGYKIPLEDVLHEYYRVQYGLKKVDNRDTQSLESNLSVERHWLVDSGWHRTMFVRYLIESYEQGVLDDVGQFVLPGFTFSRTRARNSGSLITWGDKQTVTIEYGSDSFVSETNVVRVLAGTSWIRTAGENHRGVFRMGGGANFVDDFDKLPPSLRFFAGGDNNLRGYDYESISPRDSSGALAGAKYMATGSVEYQYRLAGNWWGAVFVDGGDAFDYTPRWKTGTGFGVRWVSPVGPLRLDFAWGLESDPGERFRIHFSLGPEL
;
A
#
# COMPACT_ATOMS: atom_id res chain seq x y z
N MET A 1 35.36 73.55 -18.19
CA MET A 1 34.42 73.37 -19.33
C MET A 1 33.13 72.79 -18.82
N ARG A 2 32.01 73.47 -19.12
CA ARG A 2 30.70 73.38 -18.47
C ARG A 2 29.99 72.03 -18.84
N ARG A 3 29.54 71.30 -17.80
CA ARG A 3 28.55 70.22 -17.93
C ARG A 3 27.15 70.85 -17.96
N LYS A 4 26.39 70.55 -19.00
CA LYS A 4 24.96 70.88 -19.07
C LYS A 4 24.17 69.64 -18.57
N SER A 5 23.40 69.83 -17.52
CA SER A 5 22.39 68.89 -17.00
C SER A 5 21.08 69.09 -17.76
N LEU A 6 20.52 68.01 -18.31
CA LEU A 6 19.17 67.93 -18.85
C LEU A 6 18.22 67.41 -17.75
N PRO A 7 17.08 67.98 -17.49
CA PRO A 7 16.07 67.41 -16.59
C PRO A 7 15.20 66.44 -17.37
N VAL A 8 15.14 65.15 -16.88
CA VAL A 8 14.18 64.16 -17.36
C VAL A 8 12.85 64.41 -16.67
N LEU A 9 11.87 64.80 -17.47
CA LEU A 9 10.46 64.97 -17.06
C LEU A 9 9.84 63.55 -16.93
N PHE A 10 9.53 63.10 -15.70
CA PHE A 10 8.79 61.86 -15.43
C PHE A 10 7.29 62.16 -15.54
N ALA A 11 6.69 61.84 -16.68
CA ALA A 11 5.24 61.88 -16.84
C ALA A 11 4.64 60.63 -16.16
N ALA A 12 4.07 60.82 -14.96
CA ALA A 12 3.28 59.79 -14.29
C ALA A 12 1.94 59.64 -15.02
N LEU A 13 1.84 58.58 -15.84
CA LEU A 13 0.57 58.08 -16.37
C LEU A 13 -0.17 57.41 -15.19
N LEU A 14 -1.12 58.08 -14.62
CA LEU A 14 -2.14 57.49 -13.74
C LEU A 14 -3.03 56.59 -14.60
N PHE A 15 -2.68 55.31 -14.67
CA PHE A 15 -3.65 54.28 -15.01
C PHE A 15 -4.60 54.16 -13.80
N SER A 16 -5.77 54.75 -13.88
CA SER A 16 -6.88 54.38 -13.03
C SER A 16 -7.27 52.94 -13.43
N ALA A 17 -6.78 51.95 -12.68
CA ALA A 17 -7.34 50.62 -12.68
C ALA A 17 -8.79 50.78 -12.19
N ALA A 18 -9.75 50.73 -13.12
CA ALA A 18 -11.13 50.50 -12.76
C ALA A 18 -11.18 49.16 -12.03
N SER A 19 -11.26 49.19 -10.70
CA SER A 19 -11.56 48.03 -9.88
C SER A 19 -12.98 47.63 -10.27
N PHE A 20 -13.13 46.64 -11.13
CA PHE A 20 -14.42 46.02 -11.32
C PHE A 20 -14.78 45.39 -9.97
N ALA A 21 -15.78 45.93 -9.30
CA ALA A 21 -16.31 45.36 -8.08
C ALA A 21 -16.69 43.91 -8.40
N LYS A 22 -16.10 42.96 -7.66
CA LYS A 22 -16.35 41.52 -7.86
C LYS A 22 -17.77 41.24 -7.38
N VAL A 23 -18.66 40.91 -8.31
CA VAL A 23 -20.04 40.56 -7.97
C VAL A 23 -20.03 39.25 -7.21
N SER A 24 -20.65 39.18 -6.04
CA SER A 24 -20.90 37.98 -5.29
C SER A 24 -22.31 37.42 -5.58
N LEU A 25 -22.45 36.11 -5.46
CA LEU A 25 -23.72 35.42 -5.67
C LEU A 25 -24.21 34.85 -4.33
N GLU A 26 -25.44 35.20 -3.94
CA GLU A 26 -26.11 34.65 -2.76
C GLU A 26 -27.37 33.92 -3.20
N ILE A 27 -27.47 32.60 -2.86
CA ILE A 27 -28.63 31.77 -3.16
C ILE A 27 -29.26 31.35 -1.85
N ASP A 28 -30.56 31.64 -1.70
CA ASP A 28 -31.37 31.25 -0.55
C ASP A 28 -32.71 30.62 -0.96
N GLY A 29 -33.50 30.18 0.02
CA GLY A 29 -34.81 29.56 -0.18
C GLY A 29 -34.78 28.04 -0.43
N LEU A 30 -33.60 27.41 -0.51
CA LEU A 30 -33.43 25.99 -0.76
C LEU A 30 -33.02 25.21 0.50
N GLU A 31 -33.57 24.01 0.67
CA GLU A 31 -33.08 23.03 1.62
C GLU A 31 -31.64 22.57 1.24
N LYS A 32 -30.90 22.05 2.22
CA LYS A 32 -29.49 21.72 2.05
C LYS A 32 -29.20 20.84 0.83
N GLU A 33 -29.97 19.76 0.63
CA GLU A 33 -29.74 18.82 -0.48
C GLU A 33 -29.96 19.50 -1.86
N LEU A 34 -30.99 20.29 -1.98
CA LEU A 34 -31.28 21.06 -3.21
C LEU A 34 -30.20 22.11 -3.47
N LYS A 35 -29.77 22.80 -2.41
CA LYS A 35 -28.72 23.80 -2.50
C LYS A 35 -27.38 23.17 -2.93
N ASP A 36 -26.97 22.06 -2.31
CA ASP A 36 -25.73 21.35 -2.66
C ASP A 36 -25.73 20.95 -4.15
N ASN A 37 -26.89 20.51 -4.68
CA ASN A 37 -27.02 20.17 -6.10
C ASN A 37 -26.96 21.41 -7.01
N VAL A 38 -27.63 22.50 -6.65
CA VAL A 38 -27.55 23.78 -7.38
C VAL A 38 -26.13 24.29 -7.39
N ASP A 39 -25.42 24.29 -6.24
CA ASP A 39 -24.04 24.72 -6.12
C ASP A 39 -23.12 23.85 -7.01
N ALA A 40 -23.36 22.54 -7.12
CA ALA A 40 -22.63 21.65 -8.00
C ALA A 40 -22.79 22.03 -9.49
N TYR A 41 -24.00 22.32 -9.94
CA TYR A 41 -24.25 22.81 -11.31
C TYR A 41 -23.61 24.17 -11.60
N LEU A 42 -23.59 25.05 -10.62
CA LEU A 42 -23.02 26.39 -10.73
C LEU A 42 -21.49 26.40 -10.63
N SER A 43 -20.87 25.37 -10.06
CA SER A 43 -19.40 25.26 -9.90
C SER A 43 -18.63 25.36 -11.22
N SER A 44 -19.29 25.09 -12.34
CA SER A 44 -18.70 25.24 -13.68
C SER A 44 -18.60 26.70 -14.16
N ILE A 45 -19.22 27.65 -13.44
CA ILE A 45 -19.22 29.07 -13.77
C ILE A 45 -18.13 29.75 -12.93
N PRO A 46 -17.04 30.28 -13.55
CA PRO A 46 -16.02 30.99 -12.82
C PRO A 46 -16.58 32.26 -12.11
N GLU A 47 -16.13 32.53 -10.91
CA GLU A 47 -16.54 33.73 -10.16
C GLU A 47 -16.22 35.03 -10.93
N SER A 48 -15.24 35.01 -11.83
CA SER A 48 -14.92 36.17 -12.71
C SER A 48 -16.03 36.52 -13.70
N ASP A 49 -16.94 35.56 -13.98
CA ASP A 49 -18.04 35.75 -14.92
C ASP A 49 -19.32 36.26 -14.24
N TYR A 50 -19.32 36.36 -12.91
CA TYR A 50 -20.47 36.81 -12.14
C TYR A 50 -20.82 38.25 -12.48
N SER A 51 -22.10 38.48 -12.76
CA SER A 51 -22.60 39.78 -13.20
C SER A 51 -24.08 39.96 -12.83
N THR A 52 -24.48 41.20 -12.58
CA THR A 52 -25.90 41.54 -12.37
C THR A 52 -26.69 41.71 -13.67
N GLN A 53 -26.07 41.53 -14.83
CA GLN A 53 -26.73 41.68 -16.14
C GLN A 53 -27.78 40.58 -16.41
N LEU A 54 -28.86 40.92 -17.10
CA LEU A 54 -29.94 40.00 -17.45
C LEU A 54 -29.47 38.74 -18.17
N ARG A 55 -28.44 38.85 -19.02
CA ARG A 55 -27.87 37.68 -19.72
C ARG A 55 -27.27 36.66 -18.73
N PHE A 56 -26.61 37.15 -17.69
CA PHE A 56 -26.04 36.28 -16.65
C PHE A 56 -27.17 35.69 -15.79
N GLN A 57 -28.16 36.49 -15.40
CA GLN A 57 -29.34 36.00 -14.66
C GLN A 57 -30.08 34.89 -15.42
N SER A 58 -30.29 35.06 -16.74
CA SER A 58 -30.92 34.02 -17.57
C SER A 58 -30.09 32.75 -17.62
N ARG A 59 -28.75 32.83 -17.69
CA ARG A 59 -27.85 31.67 -17.61
C ARG A 59 -27.93 30.97 -16.26
N LEU A 60 -27.96 31.78 -15.19
CA LEU A 60 -28.08 31.27 -13.82
C LEU A 60 -29.43 30.55 -13.62
N GLN A 61 -30.53 31.21 -14.04
CA GLN A 61 -31.87 30.63 -14.00
C GLN A 61 -31.93 29.28 -14.69
N LYS A 62 -31.36 29.16 -15.90
CA LYS A 62 -31.31 27.89 -16.64
C LYS A 62 -30.58 26.81 -15.85
N ASN A 63 -29.38 27.09 -15.32
CA ASN A 63 -28.64 26.10 -14.55
C ASN A 63 -29.35 25.69 -13.24
N ILE A 64 -30.00 26.64 -12.55
CA ILE A 64 -30.77 26.36 -11.33
C ILE A 64 -31.96 25.47 -11.68
N VAL A 65 -32.72 25.79 -12.74
CA VAL A 65 -33.85 24.97 -13.20
C VAL A 65 -33.38 23.56 -13.57
N GLU A 66 -32.28 23.42 -14.32
CA GLU A 66 -31.73 22.11 -14.69
C GLU A 66 -31.30 21.31 -13.45
N ALA A 67 -30.67 21.97 -12.47
CA ALA A 67 -30.30 21.33 -11.20
C ALA A 67 -31.52 20.84 -10.40
N LEU A 68 -32.57 21.67 -10.32
CA LEU A 68 -33.80 21.33 -9.60
C LEU A 68 -34.59 20.26 -10.33
N ASN A 69 -34.69 20.33 -11.66
CA ASN A 69 -35.35 19.29 -12.48
C ASN A 69 -34.68 17.92 -12.28
N ALA A 70 -33.37 17.85 -12.13
CA ALA A 70 -32.64 16.61 -11.85
C ALA A 70 -33.10 15.94 -10.55
N LEU A 71 -33.64 16.70 -9.60
CA LEU A 71 -34.17 16.21 -8.32
C LEU A 71 -35.71 16.20 -8.28
N GLY A 72 -36.38 16.38 -9.43
CA GLY A 72 -37.82 16.27 -9.56
C GLY A 72 -38.62 17.56 -9.35
N TYR A 73 -37.99 18.72 -9.26
CA TYR A 73 -38.66 20.02 -9.10
C TYR A 73 -38.70 20.75 -10.44
N TYR A 74 -39.87 20.74 -11.09
CA TYR A 74 -40.04 21.24 -12.46
C TYR A 74 -40.68 22.63 -12.55
N HIS A 75 -41.24 23.14 -11.46
CA HIS A 75 -41.88 24.45 -11.41
C HIS A 75 -41.27 25.40 -10.39
N PRO A 76 -39.90 25.55 -10.37
CA PRO A 76 -39.31 26.48 -9.44
C PRO A 76 -39.61 27.92 -9.79
N LYS A 77 -39.80 28.75 -8.77
CA LYS A 77 -39.83 30.20 -8.89
C LYS A 77 -38.52 30.78 -8.49
N ILE A 78 -37.95 31.64 -9.32
CA ILE A 78 -36.61 32.21 -9.14
C ILE A 78 -36.72 33.72 -9.28
N ASP A 79 -36.45 34.42 -8.18
CA ASP A 79 -36.47 35.86 -8.13
C ASP A 79 -35.03 36.37 -7.96
N PHE A 80 -34.68 37.43 -8.73
CA PHE A 80 -33.37 38.04 -8.70
C PHE A 80 -33.45 39.44 -8.09
N GLU A 81 -32.61 39.72 -7.12
CA GLU A 81 -32.46 41.01 -6.50
C GLU A 81 -31.00 41.49 -6.56
N VAL A 82 -30.79 42.72 -7.00
CA VAL A 82 -29.45 43.33 -7.00
C VAL A 82 -29.31 44.20 -5.75
N LYS A 83 -28.42 43.78 -4.86
CA LYS A 83 -28.14 44.47 -3.58
C LYS A 83 -26.79 45.21 -3.64
N GLU A 84 -26.54 46.04 -2.61
CA GLU A 84 -25.26 46.73 -2.39
C GLU A 84 -24.76 47.51 -3.62
N SER A 85 -25.65 48.31 -4.24
CA SER A 85 -25.34 49.09 -5.42
C SER A 85 -24.74 48.35 -6.61
N GLY A 86 -25.02 47.04 -6.71
CA GLY A 86 -24.58 46.18 -7.83
C GLY A 86 -23.43 45.21 -7.48
N GLU A 87 -23.04 45.10 -6.22
CA GLU A 87 -21.96 44.21 -5.77
C GLU A 87 -22.45 42.79 -5.40
N VAL A 88 -23.76 42.60 -5.11
CA VAL A 88 -24.35 41.34 -4.74
C VAL A 88 -25.56 41.04 -5.63
N LEU A 89 -25.55 39.87 -6.26
CA LEU A 89 -26.71 39.28 -6.93
C LEU A 89 -27.35 38.26 -5.98
N ALA A 90 -28.45 38.63 -5.33
CA ALA A 90 -29.23 37.72 -4.51
C ALA A 90 -30.24 36.97 -5.39
N VAL A 91 -30.37 35.66 -5.18
CA VAL A 91 -31.27 34.78 -5.91
C VAL A 91 -32.11 34.02 -4.90
N HIS A 92 -33.37 34.35 -4.84
CA HIS A 92 -34.35 33.62 -4.02
C HIS A 92 -34.99 32.53 -4.84
N VAL A 93 -34.92 31.27 -4.36
CA VAL A 93 -35.42 30.11 -5.08
C VAL A 93 -36.49 29.38 -4.25
N ASP A 94 -37.70 29.37 -4.73
CA ASP A 94 -38.76 28.47 -4.26
C ASP A 94 -38.80 27.27 -5.19
N ALA A 95 -38.40 26.09 -4.71
CA ALA A 95 -38.34 24.88 -5.53
C ALA A 95 -39.71 24.40 -6.02
N GLY A 96 -40.78 24.75 -5.34
CA GLY A 96 -42.12 24.29 -5.63
C GLY A 96 -42.41 22.86 -5.16
N GLU A 97 -43.43 22.23 -5.74
CA GLU A 97 -43.79 20.86 -5.41
C GLU A 97 -42.90 19.85 -6.12
N VAL A 98 -42.53 18.77 -5.40
CA VAL A 98 -41.71 17.69 -5.95
C VAL A 98 -42.55 16.71 -6.79
N THR A 99 -42.05 16.40 -7.96
CA THR A 99 -42.59 15.33 -8.82
C THR A 99 -42.29 13.97 -8.19
N ARG A 100 -43.30 13.10 -8.11
CA ARG A 100 -43.18 11.76 -7.50
C ARG A 100 -43.30 10.66 -8.53
N LEU A 101 -42.68 9.53 -8.22
CA LEU A 101 -42.78 8.33 -9.04
C LEU A 101 -44.17 7.69 -8.91
N GLU A 102 -45.01 7.80 -9.94
CA GLU A 102 -46.34 7.20 -10.00
C GLU A 102 -46.27 5.73 -10.43
N LEU A 103 -45.36 5.41 -11.35
CA LEU A 103 -45.12 4.04 -11.81
C LEU A 103 -43.61 3.74 -11.81
N VAL A 104 -43.24 2.61 -11.22
CA VAL A 104 -41.87 2.08 -11.29
C VAL A 104 -41.98 0.63 -11.81
N ASP A 105 -41.73 0.48 -13.10
CA ASP A 105 -41.77 -0.78 -13.83
C ASP A 105 -40.37 -1.17 -14.26
N ILE A 106 -39.70 -1.96 -13.41
CA ILE A 106 -38.34 -2.45 -13.60
C ILE A 106 -38.40 -3.96 -13.77
N VAL A 107 -38.05 -4.43 -14.96
CA VAL A 107 -38.10 -5.86 -15.33
C VAL A 107 -36.74 -6.31 -15.84
N ILE A 108 -36.27 -7.42 -15.30
CA ILE A 108 -35.11 -8.16 -15.84
C ILE A 108 -35.63 -9.42 -16.48
N THR A 109 -35.21 -9.69 -17.72
CA THR A 109 -35.48 -10.93 -18.45
C THR A 109 -34.17 -11.62 -18.83
N GLY A 110 -34.26 -12.82 -19.40
CA GLY A 110 -33.08 -13.64 -19.70
C GLY A 110 -32.58 -14.40 -18.49
N GLU A 111 -31.36 -14.85 -18.52
CA GLU A 111 -30.79 -15.72 -17.45
C GLU A 111 -30.48 -14.99 -16.14
N ALA A 112 -30.47 -13.64 -16.15
CA ALA A 112 -30.27 -12.85 -14.93
C ALA A 112 -31.61 -12.58 -14.18
N GLU A 113 -32.76 -13.03 -14.66
CA GLU A 113 -34.06 -12.78 -14.05
C GLU A 113 -34.11 -13.10 -12.55
N ASN A 114 -33.51 -14.21 -12.14
CA ASN A 114 -33.46 -14.67 -10.75
C ASN A 114 -32.07 -14.50 -10.10
N ASP A 115 -31.16 -13.74 -10.71
CA ASP A 115 -29.82 -13.51 -10.15
C ASP A 115 -29.92 -12.57 -8.94
N PRO A 116 -29.49 -13.02 -7.73
CA PRO A 116 -29.65 -12.26 -6.49
C PRO A 116 -28.90 -10.92 -6.51
N ASP A 117 -27.85 -10.78 -7.31
CA ASP A 117 -27.10 -9.52 -7.38
C ASP A 117 -27.88 -8.46 -8.18
N PHE A 118 -28.59 -8.85 -9.25
CA PHE A 118 -29.47 -7.95 -9.98
C PHE A 118 -30.67 -7.52 -9.12
N ILE A 119 -31.28 -8.45 -8.41
CA ILE A 119 -32.36 -8.16 -7.46
C ILE A 119 -31.89 -7.17 -6.40
N ARG A 120 -30.70 -7.36 -5.87
CA ARG A 120 -30.09 -6.46 -4.85
C ARG A 120 -29.88 -5.05 -5.41
N VAL A 121 -29.31 -4.92 -6.60
CA VAL A 121 -29.07 -3.62 -7.25
C VAL A 121 -30.40 -2.87 -7.46
N ILE A 122 -31.46 -3.55 -7.91
CA ILE A 122 -32.78 -2.94 -8.07
C ILE A 122 -33.35 -2.51 -6.72
N SER A 123 -33.29 -3.37 -5.70
CA SER A 123 -33.85 -3.06 -4.38
C SER A 123 -33.14 -1.87 -3.69
N GLN A 124 -31.88 -1.66 -4.00
CA GLN A 124 -31.03 -0.58 -3.45
C GLN A 124 -31.07 0.72 -4.27
N SER A 125 -31.77 0.74 -5.43
CA SER A 125 -31.77 1.89 -6.34
C SER A 125 -32.43 3.14 -5.78
N GLY A 126 -33.31 3.00 -4.76
CA GLY A 126 -34.14 4.09 -4.24
C GLY A 126 -35.39 4.40 -5.10
N LEU A 127 -35.50 3.82 -6.29
CA LEU A 127 -36.67 4.01 -7.17
C LEU A 127 -37.85 3.19 -6.67
N LYS A 128 -38.80 3.83 -6.01
CA LYS A 128 -40.05 3.22 -5.51
C LYS A 128 -41.24 4.12 -5.79
N GLN A 129 -42.40 3.52 -6.03
CA GLN A 129 -43.63 4.28 -6.21
C GLN A 129 -43.88 5.17 -4.99
N GLY A 130 -44.27 6.42 -5.24
CA GLY A 130 -44.49 7.45 -4.23
C GLY A 130 -43.26 8.25 -3.78
N GLU A 131 -42.05 7.77 -4.05
CA GLU A 131 -40.83 8.50 -3.72
C GLU A 131 -40.57 9.69 -4.66
N PRO A 132 -39.84 10.73 -4.25
CA PRO A 132 -39.44 11.82 -5.12
C PRO A 132 -38.64 11.34 -6.33
N LEU A 133 -38.87 11.95 -7.48
CA LEU A 133 -38.08 11.69 -8.67
C LEU A 133 -36.65 12.20 -8.49
N ASN A 134 -35.67 11.33 -8.75
CA ASN A 134 -34.26 11.68 -8.85
C ASN A 134 -33.66 11.05 -10.11
N HIS A 135 -33.28 11.88 -11.08
CA HIS A 135 -32.73 11.42 -12.36
C HIS A 135 -31.40 10.65 -12.15
N GLY A 136 -30.58 11.10 -11.18
CA GLY A 136 -29.32 10.45 -10.85
C GLY A 136 -29.50 9.00 -10.37
N GLN A 137 -30.58 8.70 -9.63
CA GLN A 137 -30.90 7.33 -9.20
C GLN A 137 -31.28 6.46 -10.41
N TYR A 138 -32.06 6.99 -11.36
CA TYR A 138 -32.40 6.27 -12.58
C TYR A 138 -31.17 5.94 -13.44
N ASP A 139 -30.31 6.93 -13.69
CA ASP A 139 -29.10 6.74 -14.49
C ASP A 139 -28.07 5.85 -13.79
N SER A 140 -27.97 5.95 -12.47
CA SER A 140 -27.14 5.08 -11.64
C SER A 140 -27.62 3.62 -11.70
N LEU A 141 -28.93 3.38 -11.63
CA LEU A 141 -29.47 2.03 -11.77
C LEU A 141 -29.16 1.43 -13.14
N LYS A 142 -29.38 2.18 -14.22
CA LYS A 142 -29.04 1.73 -15.58
C LYS A 142 -27.56 1.37 -15.70
N SER A 143 -26.70 2.25 -15.24
CA SER A 143 -25.24 2.02 -15.29
C SER A 143 -24.85 0.82 -14.45
N SER A 144 -25.43 0.66 -13.27
CA SER A 144 -25.16 -0.46 -12.36
C SER A 144 -25.60 -1.80 -12.92
N LEU A 145 -26.79 -1.88 -13.52
CA LEU A 145 -27.29 -3.10 -14.16
C LEU A 145 -26.39 -3.51 -15.33
N ARG A 146 -25.99 -2.55 -16.18
CA ARG A 146 -25.08 -2.82 -17.31
C ARG A 146 -23.70 -3.27 -16.84
N ASN A 147 -23.13 -2.58 -15.84
CA ASN A 147 -21.83 -2.93 -15.30
C ASN A 147 -21.85 -4.31 -14.62
N LEU A 148 -22.91 -4.61 -13.87
CA LEU A 148 -23.10 -5.92 -13.25
C LEU A 148 -23.22 -7.03 -14.30
N ALA A 149 -23.96 -6.77 -15.39
CA ALA A 149 -24.07 -7.69 -16.49
C ALA A 149 -22.71 -8.02 -17.10
N LEU A 150 -21.90 -7.01 -17.42
CA LEU A 150 -20.56 -7.21 -17.96
C LEU A 150 -19.63 -7.94 -16.96
N GLN A 151 -19.74 -7.63 -15.67
CA GLN A 151 -18.94 -8.30 -14.64
C GLN A 151 -19.27 -9.79 -14.50
N LYS A 152 -20.52 -10.17 -14.76
CA LYS A 152 -21.00 -11.55 -14.60
C LYS A 152 -21.09 -12.33 -15.92
N GLY A 153 -20.67 -11.73 -17.05
CA GLY A 153 -20.61 -12.39 -18.33
C GLY A 153 -21.91 -12.38 -19.15
N TYR A 154 -22.79 -11.43 -18.90
CA TYR A 154 -23.96 -11.19 -19.73
C TYR A 154 -23.64 -10.14 -20.82
N PHE A 155 -22.78 -10.49 -21.78
CA PHE A 155 -22.26 -9.54 -22.77
C PHE A 155 -23.29 -9.08 -23.79
N ASN A 156 -24.33 -9.87 -24.03
CA ASN A 156 -25.41 -9.58 -25.00
C ASN A 156 -26.57 -8.80 -24.36
N GLY A 157 -26.42 -8.41 -23.08
CA GLY A 157 -27.46 -7.70 -22.36
C GLY A 157 -27.80 -6.35 -22.99
N THR A 158 -29.09 -6.09 -23.17
CA THR A 158 -29.61 -4.87 -23.80
C THR A 158 -30.85 -4.35 -23.12
N TYR A 159 -31.08 -3.04 -23.21
CA TYR A 159 -32.34 -2.44 -22.74
C TYR A 159 -33.42 -2.55 -23.83
N ILE A 160 -34.49 -3.31 -23.55
CA ILE A 160 -35.67 -3.37 -24.40
C ILE A 160 -36.50 -2.09 -24.24
N ALA A 161 -36.61 -1.60 -22.99
CA ALA A 161 -37.19 -0.30 -22.67
C ALA A 161 -36.29 0.44 -21.68
N SER A 162 -36.07 1.73 -21.90
CA SER A 162 -35.30 2.61 -21.03
C SER A 162 -35.89 4.02 -21.11
N ARG A 163 -36.99 4.25 -20.37
CA ARG A 163 -37.74 5.50 -20.41
C ARG A 163 -37.98 6.02 -19.01
N LEU A 164 -37.72 7.30 -18.84
CA LEU A 164 -38.14 8.11 -17.72
C LEU A 164 -39.05 9.19 -18.30
N GLU A 165 -40.37 9.06 -18.10
CA GLU A 165 -41.38 9.97 -18.58
C GLU A 165 -41.82 10.87 -17.42
N VAL A 166 -41.86 12.18 -17.63
CA VAL A 166 -42.28 13.14 -16.61
C VAL A 166 -43.47 13.92 -17.12
N ALA A 167 -44.49 14.03 -16.29
CA ALA A 167 -45.65 14.90 -16.49
C ALA A 167 -45.60 16.03 -15.46
N PRO A 168 -44.85 17.12 -15.73
CA PRO A 168 -44.65 18.19 -14.76
C PRO A 168 -45.93 18.79 -14.21
N GLU A 169 -46.94 19.02 -15.08
CA GLU A 169 -48.25 19.61 -14.72
C GLU A 169 -49.04 18.76 -13.70
N LEU A 170 -48.72 17.45 -13.60
CA LEU A 170 -49.34 16.52 -12.67
C LEU A 170 -48.45 16.18 -11.49
N ASN A 171 -47.21 16.69 -11.45
CA ASN A 171 -46.17 16.30 -10.51
C ASN A 171 -45.96 14.78 -10.45
N GLN A 172 -46.04 14.11 -11.60
CA GLN A 172 -45.94 12.65 -11.74
C GLN A 172 -44.79 12.26 -12.68
N ALA A 173 -44.14 11.14 -12.36
CA ALA A 173 -43.12 10.55 -13.21
C ALA A 173 -43.31 9.02 -13.32
N PHE A 174 -42.90 8.47 -14.46
CA PHE A 174 -43.06 7.07 -14.80
C PHE A 174 -41.73 6.50 -15.24
N VAL A 175 -41.24 5.48 -14.53
CA VAL A 175 -40.04 4.74 -14.85
C VAL A 175 -40.41 3.42 -15.52
N ARG A 176 -39.87 3.19 -16.74
CA ARG A 176 -39.96 1.90 -17.44
C ARG A 176 -38.57 1.49 -17.84
N LEU A 177 -38.03 0.47 -17.16
CA LEU A 177 -36.67 -0.02 -17.37
C LEU A 177 -36.70 -1.54 -17.52
N HIS A 178 -36.75 -2.00 -18.76
CA HIS A 178 -36.75 -3.43 -19.08
C HIS A 178 -35.38 -3.79 -19.67
N TYR A 179 -34.67 -4.66 -18.99
CA TYR A 179 -33.37 -5.13 -19.37
C TYR A 179 -33.40 -6.63 -19.65
N ASP A 180 -33.08 -7.02 -20.88
CA ASP A 180 -32.81 -8.40 -21.23
C ASP A 180 -31.32 -8.70 -21.08
N SER A 181 -31.01 -9.60 -20.17
CA SER A 181 -29.62 -10.01 -19.92
C SER A 181 -29.04 -10.90 -21.02
N GLY A 182 -29.91 -11.54 -21.80
CA GLY A 182 -29.50 -12.63 -22.67
C GLY A 182 -28.98 -13.84 -21.88
N ILE A 183 -28.03 -14.56 -22.46
CA ILE A 183 -27.39 -15.73 -21.83
C ILE A 183 -26.18 -15.32 -20.99
N ARG A 184 -25.86 -16.10 -19.97
CA ARG A 184 -24.63 -15.98 -19.20
C ARG A 184 -23.53 -16.81 -19.84
N TYR A 185 -22.44 -16.16 -20.20
CA TYR A 185 -21.25 -16.84 -20.74
C TYR A 185 -20.47 -17.57 -19.64
N GLN A 186 -19.74 -18.60 -20.05
CA GLN A 186 -18.85 -19.41 -19.22
C GLN A 186 -17.43 -19.30 -19.76
N PHE A 187 -16.43 -19.53 -18.90
CA PHE A 187 -15.05 -19.58 -19.34
C PHE A 187 -14.86 -20.76 -20.30
N GLY A 188 -14.33 -20.50 -21.47
CA GLY A 188 -13.91 -21.50 -22.44
C GLY A 188 -12.41 -21.79 -22.38
N ALA A 189 -11.90 -22.41 -23.43
CA ALA A 189 -10.49 -22.73 -23.56
C ALA A 189 -9.61 -21.47 -23.46
N THR A 190 -8.50 -21.57 -22.74
CA THR A 190 -7.53 -20.48 -22.59
C THR A 190 -6.32 -20.71 -23.50
N SER A 191 -6.04 -19.75 -24.38
CA SER A 191 -4.83 -19.72 -25.20
C SER A 191 -3.78 -18.79 -24.58
N VAL A 192 -2.50 -19.21 -24.62
CA VAL A 192 -1.38 -18.43 -24.08
C VAL A 192 -0.42 -18.09 -25.21
N GLU A 193 -0.13 -16.81 -25.38
CA GLU A 193 0.76 -16.29 -26.42
C GLU A 193 1.94 -15.53 -25.80
N GLY A 194 3.15 -15.73 -26.33
CA GLY A 194 4.36 -14.98 -25.96
C GLY A 194 5.09 -15.48 -24.72
N SER A 195 4.65 -16.60 -24.12
CA SER A 195 5.28 -17.15 -22.90
C SER A 195 6.60 -17.87 -23.20
N GLN A 196 7.62 -17.59 -22.38
CA GLN A 196 8.87 -18.34 -22.31
C GLN A 196 8.82 -19.44 -21.21
N ILE A 197 7.73 -19.51 -20.48
CA ILE A 197 7.47 -20.50 -19.42
C ILE A 197 6.57 -21.60 -19.98
N ASP A 198 6.77 -22.82 -19.51
CA ASP A 198 6.00 -24.00 -19.89
C ASP A 198 4.49 -23.77 -19.67
N GLU A 199 3.67 -24.15 -20.65
CA GLU A 199 2.21 -23.98 -20.62
C GLU A 199 1.56 -24.51 -19.32
N ASN A 200 1.96 -25.67 -18.87
CA ASN A 200 1.43 -26.26 -17.63
C ASN A 200 1.68 -25.37 -16.41
N ARG A 201 2.80 -24.66 -16.37
CA ARG A 201 3.13 -23.71 -15.30
C ARG A 201 2.29 -22.43 -15.38
N VAL A 202 2.04 -21.95 -16.58
CA VAL A 202 1.16 -20.80 -16.79
C VAL A 202 -0.29 -21.17 -16.49
N ALA A 203 -0.74 -22.34 -16.94
CA ALA A 203 -2.09 -22.86 -16.69
C ALA A 203 -2.37 -23.08 -15.19
N SER A 204 -1.38 -23.46 -14.38
CA SER A 204 -1.55 -23.62 -12.92
C SER A 204 -1.89 -22.31 -12.19
N LEU A 205 -1.71 -21.16 -12.84
CA LEU A 205 -2.02 -19.82 -12.29
C LEU A 205 -3.45 -19.37 -12.59
N GLN A 206 -4.20 -20.15 -13.40
CA GLN A 206 -5.57 -19.83 -13.79
C GLN A 206 -6.53 -20.15 -12.64
N PRO A 207 -7.31 -19.16 -12.13
CA PRO A 207 -8.17 -19.36 -10.98
C PRO A 207 -9.61 -19.83 -11.31
N TYR A 208 -9.86 -20.24 -12.56
CA TYR A 208 -11.13 -20.75 -13.07
C TYR A 208 -10.89 -21.96 -13.98
N LYS A 209 -11.93 -22.74 -14.19
CA LYS A 209 -11.92 -23.89 -15.10
C LYS A 209 -12.84 -23.60 -16.30
N GLU A 210 -12.59 -24.30 -17.38
CA GLU A 210 -13.50 -24.35 -18.52
C GLU A 210 -14.89 -24.82 -18.08
N GLY A 211 -15.94 -24.10 -18.48
CA GLY A 211 -17.31 -24.32 -18.06
C GLY A 211 -17.73 -23.55 -16.78
N ASP A 212 -16.82 -22.97 -16.02
CA ASP A 212 -17.18 -22.12 -14.89
C ASP A 212 -17.90 -20.85 -15.37
N PRO A 213 -18.92 -20.34 -14.64
CA PRO A 213 -19.56 -19.08 -14.99
C PRO A 213 -18.56 -17.93 -15.04
N TYR A 214 -18.61 -17.13 -16.10
CA TYR A 214 -17.70 -15.99 -16.23
C TYR A 214 -17.87 -14.98 -15.09
N LEU A 215 -16.73 -14.51 -14.58
CA LEU A 215 -16.61 -13.43 -13.61
C LEU A 215 -15.36 -12.58 -13.91
N VAL A 216 -15.54 -11.29 -14.10
CA VAL A 216 -14.41 -10.36 -14.36
C VAL A 216 -13.38 -10.35 -13.22
N SER A 217 -13.83 -10.58 -11.98
CA SER A 217 -12.93 -10.71 -10.82
C SER A 217 -11.94 -11.88 -10.96
N LYS A 218 -12.36 -12.98 -11.59
CA LYS A 218 -11.50 -14.13 -11.89
C LYS A 218 -10.49 -13.83 -12.99
N VAL A 219 -10.87 -13.01 -13.97
CA VAL A 219 -9.94 -12.51 -14.98
C VAL A 219 -8.87 -11.61 -14.35
N GLY A 220 -9.30 -10.71 -13.45
CA GLY A 220 -8.39 -9.86 -12.66
C GLY A 220 -7.45 -10.68 -11.77
N GLU A 221 -7.97 -11.71 -11.10
CA GLU A 221 -7.17 -12.64 -10.27
C GLU A 221 -6.13 -13.40 -11.14
N HIS A 222 -6.51 -13.87 -12.33
CA HIS A 222 -5.59 -14.52 -13.26
C HIS A 222 -4.46 -13.57 -13.70
N ASN A 223 -4.82 -12.34 -14.06
CA ASN A 223 -3.84 -11.31 -14.40
C ASN A 223 -2.88 -11.03 -13.22
N GLN A 224 -3.42 -10.93 -12.01
CA GLN A 224 -2.63 -10.72 -10.79
C GLN A 224 -1.71 -11.91 -10.49
N ASN A 225 -2.19 -13.14 -10.63
CA ASN A 225 -1.41 -14.36 -10.40
C ASN A 225 -0.21 -14.42 -11.34
N LEU A 226 -0.43 -14.20 -12.65
CA LEU A 226 0.63 -14.16 -13.66
C LEU A 226 1.64 -13.03 -13.37
N SER A 227 1.16 -11.83 -13.03
CA SER A 227 2.02 -10.67 -12.72
C SER A 227 2.87 -10.90 -11.48
N SER A 228 2.33 -11.59 -10.48
CA SER A 228 3.01 -11.88 -9.22
C SER A 228 4.17 -12.88 -9.35
N THR A 229 4.25 -13.62 -10.45
CA THR A 229 5.40 -14.50 -10.73
C THR A 229 6.66 -13.74 -11.09
N GLU A 230 6.54 -12.50 -11.53
CA GLU A 230 7.61 -11.68 -12.11
C GLU A 230 8.28 -12.29 -13.35
N TRP A 231 7.72 -13.33 -13.94
CA TRP A 231 8.22 -13.95 -15.18
C TRP A 231 8.00 -13.06 -16.40
N PHE A 232 7.00 -12.19 -16.32
CA PHE A 232 6.53 -11.38 -17.44
C PHE A 232 6.70 -9.89 -17.15
N SER A 233 6.99 -9.11 -18.18
CA SER A 233 7.05 -7.65 -18.14
C SER A 233 5.69 -7.01 -18.38
N SER A 234 4.83 -7.70 -19.13
CA SER A 234 3.43 -7.34 -19.34
C SER A 234 2.56 -8.59 -19.36
N VAL A 235 1.35 -8.45 -18.84
CA VAL A 235 0.33 -9.50 -18.77
C VAL A 235 -1.01 -8.88 -19.14
N PHE A 236 -1.69 -9.50 -20.11
CA PHE A 236 -3.05 -9.17 -20.50
C PHE A 236 -3.87 -10.45 -20.55
N VAL A 237 -4.93 -10.50 -19.75
CA VAL A 237 -5.90 -11.59 -19.74
C VAL A 237 -7.24 -11.00 -20.14
N GLU A 238 -7.78 -11.46 -21.26
CA GLU A 238 -9.01 -10.93 -21.83
C GLU A 238 -9.87 -12.03 -22.45
N PRO A 239 -11.20 -11.85 -22.46
CA PRO A 239 -12.09 -12.71 -23.23
C PRO A 239 -11.98 -12.38 -24.73
N ASP A 240 -11.97 -13.39 -25.58
CA ASP A 240 -12.02 -13.23 -27.04
C ASP A 240 -13.47 -13.18 -27.53
N LEU A 241 -14.04 -11.97 -27.48
CA LEU A 241 -15.43 -11.73 -27.90
C LEU A 241 -15.63 -11.84 -29.42
N ASN A 242 -14.57 -11.90 -30.21
CA ASN A 242 -14.65 -11.96 -31.68
C ASN A 242 -14.78 -13.40 -32.20
N ASN A 243 -14.40 -14.39 -31.40
CA ASN A 243 -14.38 -15.80 -31.75
C ASN A 243 -15.45 -16.60 -30.95
N LEU A 244 -16.67 -16.08 -30.91
CA LEU A 244 -17.81 -16.78 -30.29
C LEU A 244 -18.41 -17.72 -31.35
N ASP A 245 -18.23 -19.02 -31.21
CA ASP A 245 -18.78 -20.05 -32.10
C ASP A 245 -20.30 -20.27 -31.91
N GLY A 246 -21.02 -19.26 -31.43
CA GLY A 246 -22.46 -19.31 -31.16
C GLY A 246 -22.84 -20.10 -29.89
N GLY A 247 -21.87 -20.57 -29.14
CA GLY A 247 -22.03 -21.27 -27.85
C GLY A 247 -22.04 -20.32 -26.64
N ARG A 248 -21.99 -20.94 -25.45
CA ARG A 248 -21.87 -20.23 -24.17
C ARG A 248 -20.42 -20.04 -23.73
N GLU A 249 -19.52 -20.81 -24.33
CA GLU A 249 -18.11 -20.79 -23.95
C GLU A 249 -17.43 -19.58 -24.56
N LEU A 250 -16.75 -18.85 -23.70
CA LEU A 250 -16.02 -17.64 -24.04
C LEU A 250 -14.52 -17.97 -24.05
N PRO A 251 -13.89 -18.09 -25.23
CA PRO A 251 -12.46 -18.31 -25.29
C PRO A 251 -11.69 -17.21 -24.56
N MET A 252 -10.66 -17.61 -23.82
CA MET A 252 -9.81 -16.66 -23.09
C MET A 252 -8.46 -16.55 -23.76
N ARG A 253 -7.96 -15.32 -23.88
CA ARG A 253 -6.62 -15.04 -24.41
C ARG A 253 -5.74 -14.47 -23.31
N VAL A 254 -4.56 -15.09 -23.15
CA VAL A 254 -3.50 -14.63 -22.26
C VAL A 254 -2.33 -14.20 -23.14
N SER A 255 -2.11 -12.89 -23.24
CA SER A 255 -0.97 -12.33 -23.96
C SER A 255 0.07 -11.85 -22.97
N VAL A 256 1.28 -12.41 -23.03
CA VAL A 256 2.36 -12.06 -22.12
C VAL A 256 3.64 -11.71 -22.88
N ALA A 257 4.46 -10.87 -22.27
CA ALA A 257 5.80 -10.61 -22.76
C ALA A 257 6.84 -11.01 -21.70
N PRO A 258 7.94 -11.69 -22.09
CA PRO A 258 8.97 -12.09 -21.16
C PRO A 258 9.56 -10.91 -20.37
N GLN A 259 9.81 -11.13 -19.09
CA GLN A 259 10.59 -10.18 -18.30
C GLN A 259 12.06 -10.20 -18.74
N ALA A 260 12.73 -9.04 -18.64
CA ALA A 260 14.16 -8.96 -18.88
C ALA A 260 14.92 -10.00 -18.04
N ARG A 261 15.85 -10.71 -18.67
CA ARG A 261 16.60 -11.81 -18.01
C ARG A 261 17.46 -11.35 -16.85
N ASN A 262 17.86 -10.08 -16.85
CA ASN A 262 18.67 -9.50 -15.78
C ASN A 262 18.05 -8.18 -15.35
N LYS A 263 17.83 -8.03 -14.06
CA LYS A 263 17.46 -6.79 -13.41
C LYS A 263 18.56 -6.40 -12.44
N PHE A 264 18.96 -5.14 -12.48
CA PHE A 264 19.97 -4.59 -11.57
C PHE A 264 19.35 -3.43 -10.81
N GLU A 265 19.58 -3.44 -9.50
CA GLU A 265 19.18 -2.35 -8.62
C GLU A 265 20.41 -1.89 -7.84
N THR A 266 20.61 -0.59 -7.76
CA THR A 266 21.66 0.02 -6.96
C THR A 266 21.03 0.95 -5.94
N GLY A 267 21.56 0.96 -4.73
CA GLY A 267 21.10 1.83 -3.66
C GLY A 267 22.26 2.43 -2.91
N LEU A 268 22.09 3.68 -2.49
CA LEU A 268 22.96 4.35 -1.54
C LEU A 268 22.13 4.71 -0.31
N GLY A 269 22.68 4.53 0.86
CA GLY A 269 22.05 4.84 2.12
C GLY A 269 23.04 5.34 3.14
N TYR A 270 22.51 5.87 4.22
CA TYR A 270 23.30 6.26 5.38
C TYR A 270 22.46 5.99 6.64
N SER A 271 23.10 5.45 7.65
CA SER A 271 22.57 5.45 9.02
C SER A 271 23.69 5.71 10.01
N THR A 272 23.35 6.17 11.20
CA THR A 272 24.32 6.41 12.26
C THR A 272 24.92 5.12 12.81
N ASP A 273 24.22 4.00 12.68
CA ASP A 273 24.69 2.69 13.13
C ASP A 273 25.81 2.12 12.26
N VAL A 274 25.68 2.23 10.94
CA VAL A 274 26.56 1.55 9.98
C VAL A 274 27.27 2.50 9.01
N GLY A 275 27.07 3.81 9.15
CA GLY A 275 27.66 4.80 8.26
C GLY A 275 27.10 4.78 6.83
N PRO A 276 27.89 5.24 5.85
CA PRO A 276 27.54 5.14 4.43
C PRO A 276 27.39 3.69 4.01
N ARG A 277 26.32 3.39 3.26
CA ARG A 277 26.04 2.04 2.75
C ARG A 277 25.76 2.07 1.26
N GLY A 278 26.45 1.20 0.53
CA GLY A 278 26.17 0.89 -0.87
C GLY A 278 25.52 -0.48 -0.99
N THR A 279 24.52 -0.61 -1.85
CA THR A 279 23.88 -1.89 -2.16
C THR A 279 23.80 -2.10 -3.67
N PHE A 280 24.00 -3.33 -4.09
CA PHE A 280 23.84 -3.76 -5.47
C PHE A 280 23.07 -5.07 -5.46
N LYS A 281 21.98 -5.13 -6.22
CA LYS A 281 21.18 -6.34 -6.37
C LYS A 281 21.14 -6.75 -7.84
N TRP A 282 21.29 -8.04 -8.07
CA TRP A 282 21.13 -8.67 -9.37
C TRP A 282 20.08 -9.75 -9.27
N LYS A 283 19.06 -9.64 -10.12
CA LYS A 283 17.94 -10.58 -10.15
C LYS A 283 17.76 -11.13 -11.57
N LYS A 284 17.60 -12.44 -11.66
CA LYS A 284 17.11 -13.15 -12.85
C LYS A 284 15.71 -13.66 -12.52
N PRO A 285 14.63 -12.98 -12.93
CA PRO A 285 13.26 -13.34 -12.62
C PRO A 285 12.88 -14.75 -13.13
N TRP A 286 13.51 -15.16 -14.20
CA TRP A 286 13.40 -16.50 -14.75
C TRP A 286 14.73 -16.94 -15.41
N ILE A 287 15.05 -18.24 -15.26
CA ILE A 287 16.27 -18.85 -15.79
C ILE A 287 15.93 -19.84 -16.91
N ASN A 288 14.87 -20.61 -16.69
CA ASN A 288 14.42 -21.68 -17.56
C ASN A 288 12.90 -21.68 -17.73
N SER A 289 12.38 -22.53 -18.60
CA SER A 289 10.94 -22.66 -18.86
C SER A 289 10.13 -23.17 -17.64
N ARG A 290 10.78 -23.74 -16.61
CA ARG A 290 10.13 -24.13 -15.38
C ARG A 290 9.91 -22.98 -14.39
N GLY A 291 10.35 -21.75 -14.74
CA GLY A 291 10.16 -20.57 -13.91
C GLY A 291 11.11 -20.45 -12.72
N HIS A 292 12.26 -21.15 -12.74
CA HIS A 292 13.27 -20.98 -11.70
C HIS A 292 13.84 -19.57 -11.77
N SER A 293 14.21 -19.00 -10.62
CA SER A 293 14.80 -17.67 -10.52
C SER A 293 16.08 -17.65 -9.70
N PHE A 294 16.88 -16.61 -9.88
CA PHE A 294 18.10 -16.38 -9.13
C PHE A 294 18.15 -14.91 -8.68
N ASP A 295 18.62 -14.68 -7.48
CA ASP A 295 18.91 -13.36 -6.96
C ASP A 295 20.26 -13.35 -6.23
N SER A 296 20.94 -12.22 -6.32
CA SER A 296 22.17 -11.96 -5.57
C SER A 296 22.13 -10.53 -5.06
N SER A 297 22.59 -10.33 -3.83
CA SER A 297 22.66 -9.01 -3.20
C SER A 297 24.05 -8.82 -2.61
N PHE A 298 24.66 -7.69 -2.92
CA PHE A 298 25.89 -7.22 -2.31
C PHE A 298 25.62 -5.95 -1.53
N SER A 299 26.12 -5.86 -0.31
CA SER A 299 26.06 -4.66 0.51
C SER A 299 27.41 -4.40 1.15
N ILE A 300 27.77 -3.12 1.19
CA ILE A 300 29.00 -2.65 1.82
C ILE A 300 28.70 -1.45 2.70
N SER A 301 29.14 -1.52 3.95
CA SER A 301 29.21 -0.43 4.91
C SER A 301 30.49 -0.55 5.72
N GLU A 302 30.78 0.39 6.63
CA GLU A 302 32.00 0.37 7.43
C GLU A 302 32.08 -0.87 8.33
N PRO A 303 31.05 -1.19 9.19
CA PRO A 303 31.13 -2.35 10.08
C PRO A 303 30.71 -3.66 9.43
N GLU A 304 30.04 -3.65 8.29
CA GLU A 304 29.48 -4.87 7.70
C GLU A 304 29.58 -4.90 6.18
N GLN A 305 30.00 -6.03 5.64
CA GLN A 305 29.99 -6.31 4.21
C GLN A 305 29.39 -7.68 4.00
N TYR A 306 28.46 -7.82 3.06
CA TYR A 306 27.90 -9.13 2.77
C TYR A 306 27.57 -9.30 1.29
N ILE A 307 27.61 -10.54 0.85
CA ILE A 307 27.07 -11.02 -0.43
C ILE A 307 26.15 -12.19 -0.17
N THR A 308 25.00 -12.19 -0.81
CA THR A 308 24.09 -13.34 -0.81
C THR A 308 23.78 -13.77 -2.22
N ALA A 309 23.52 -15.05 -2.41
CA ALA A 309 23.06 -15.62 -3.66
C ALA A 309 21.97 -16.65 -3.37
N GLY A 310 20.83 -16.53 -4.04
CA GLY A 310 19.65 -17.39 -3.85
C GLY A 310 19.15 -17.98 -5.16
N TYR A 311 18.83 -19.25 -5.16
CA TYR A 311 18.22 -19.97 -6.27
C TYR A 311 16.87 -20.50 -5.85
N LYS A 312 15.80 -20.02 -6.51
CA LYS A 312 14.40 -20.37 -6.20
C LYS A 312 13.87 -21.37 -7.23
N ILE A 313 13.22 -22.44 -6.76
CA ILE A 313 12.58 -23.48 -7.52
C ILE A 313 11.10 -23.52 -7.16
N PRO A 314 10.18 -22.95 -7.98
CA PRO A 314 8.75 -23.03 -7.73
C PRO A 314 8.25 -24.48 -7.76
N LEU A 315 7.30 -24.81 -6.89
CA LEU A 315 6.62 -26.11 -6.87
C LEU A 315 5.35 -26.09 -7.74
N GLU A 316 4.40 -26.98 -7.48
CA GLU A 316 3.13 -27.03 -8.23
C GLU A 316 2.31 -25.79 -8.02
N ASP A 317 2.12 -25.38 -6.77
CA ASP A 317 1.57 -24.06 -6.44
C ASP A 317 2.69 -23.01 -6.53
N VAL A 318 2.82 -22.45 -7.71
CA VAL A 318 3.92 -21.53 -8.07
C VAL A 318 3.97 -20.29 -7.19
N LEU A 319 2.81 -19.80 -6.73
CA LEU A 319 2.71 -18.55 -5.96
C LEU A 319 3.03 -18.77 -4.49
N HIS A 320 2.68 -19.93 -3.96
CA HIS A 320 2.68 -20.15 -2.53
C HIS A 320 3.78 -21.12 -2.07
N GLU A 321 4.28 -22.00 -2.96
CA GLU A 321 5.25 -23.04 -2.58
C GLU A 321 6.51 -23.02 -3.44
N TYR A 322 7.67 -23.04 -2.78
CA TYR A 322 8.95 -23.15 -3.48
C TYR A 322 10.06 -23.71 -2.57
N TYR A 323 11.07 -24.29 -3.20
CA TYR A 323 12.36 -24.50 -2.57
C TYR A 323 13.30 -23.33 -2.86
N ARG A 324 14.19 -23.03 -1.92
CA ARG A 324 15.28 -22.08 -2.08
C ARG A 324 16.59 -22.68 -1.58
N VAL A 325 17.64 -22.52 -2.35
CA VAL A 325 19.02 -22.74 -1.91
C VAL A 325 19.66 -21.37 -1.82
N GLN A 326 20.18 -21.02 -0.66
CA GLN A 326 20.77 -19.71 -0.42
C GLN A 326 22.18 -19.86 0.14
N TYR A 327 23.11 -19.10 -0.41
CA TYR A 327 24.46 -18.94 0.11
C TYR A 327 24.65 -17.49 0.57
N GLY A 328 25.34 -17.30 1.71
CA GLY A 328 25.70 -16.01 2.24
C GLY A 328 27.15 -16.01 2.73
N LEU A 329 27.84 -14.91 2.45
CA LEU A 329 29.13 -14.59 3.03
C LEU A 329 29.01 -13.20 3.66
N LYS A 330 29.34 -13.09 4.97
CA LYS A 330 29.26 -11.84 5.72
C LYS A 330 30.57 -11.62 6.47
N LYS A 331 31.14 -10.43 6.31
CA LYS A 331 32.25 -9.94 7.12
C LYS A 331 31.69 -8.88 8.08
N VAL A 332 32.06 -9.00 9.35
CA VAL A 332 31.76 -8.02 10.39
C VAL A 332 33.08 -7.52 10.97
N ASP A 333 33.18 -6.21 11.18
CA ASP A 333 34.29 -5.56 11.91
C ASP A 333 33.65 -4.42 12.71
N ASN A 334 33.16 -4.77 13.89
CA ASN A 334 32.38 -3.86 14.73
C ASN A 334 32.81 -3.98 16.19
N ARG A 335 33.42 -2.93 16.72
CA ARG A 335 33.92 -2.88 18.12
C ARG A 335 34.85 -4.03 18.47
N ASP A 336 34.38 -4.91 19.35
CA ASP A 336 35.14 -6.05 19.88
C ASP A 336 34.85 -7.35 19.08
N THR A 337 34.16 -7.24 17.92
CA THR A 337 33.82 -8.35 17.07
C THR A 337 34.45 -8.21 15.69
N GLN A 338 35.28 -9.17 15.30
CA GLN A 338 35.71 -9.36 13.91
C GLN A 338 35.29 -10.76 13.48
N SER A 339 34.54 -10.88 12.39
CA SER A 339 34.16 -12.20 11.93
C SER A 339 34.00 -12.29 10.42
N LEU A 340 34.16 -13.50 9.92
CA LEU A 340 33.84 -13.92 8.57
C LEU A 340 32.92 -15.13 8.61
N GLU A 341 31.63 -14.88 8.38
CA GLU A 341 30.57 -15.88 8.35
C GLU A 341 30.34 -16.37 6.92
N SER A 342 30.26 -17.68 6.74
CA SER A 342 29.79 -18.34 5.54
C SER A 342 28.62 -19.24 5.90
N ASN A 343 27.47 -19.06 5.23
CA ASN A 343 26.31 -19.92 5.46
C ASN A 343 25.71 -20.41 4.15
N LEU A 344 25.25 -21.66 4.17
CA LEU A 344 24.51 -22.31 3.10
C LEU A 344 23.21 -22.83 3.68
N SER A 345 22.06 -22.41 3.12
CA SER A 345 20.77 -22.94 3.54
C SER A 345 20.01 -23.61 2.39
N VAL A 346 19.27 -24.66 2.73
CA VAL A 346 18.26 -25.26 1.88
C VAL A 346 16.93 -25.09 2.59
N GLU A 347 15.99 -24.45 1.91
CA GLU A 347 14.75 -23.97 2.50
C GLU A 347 13.56 -24.48 1.70
N ARG A 348 12.48 -24.83 2.39
CA ARG A 348 11.14 -24.98 1.82
C ARG A 348 10.24 -23.91 2.37
N HIS A 349 9.61 -23.17 1.47
CA HIS A 349 8.70 -22.08 1.76
C HIS A 349 7.28 -22.47 1.35
N TRP A 350 6.30 -22.09 2.17
CA TRP A 350 4.88 -22.11 1.80
C TRP A 350 4.09 -21.04 2.52
N LEU A 351 3.24 -20.37 1.74
CA LEU A 351 2.31 -19.36 2.19
C LEU A 351 0.93 -20.01 2.35
N VAL A 352 0.27 -19.79 3.47
CA VAL A 352 -1.10 -20.24 3.70
C VAL A 352 -2.09 -19.10 3.51
N ASP A 353 -3.36 -19.41 3.22
CA ASP A 353 -4.43 -18.42 2.93
C ASP A 353 -4.60 -17.35 4.01
N SER A 354 -4.27 -17.66 5.25
CA SER A 354 -4.28 -16.71 6.36
C SER A 354 -3.15 -15.67 6.31
N GLY A 355 -2.29 -15.72 5.26
CA GLY A 355 -1.14 -14.83 5.05
C GLY A 355 0.08 -15.17 5.90
N TRP A 356 0.10 -16.32 6.58
CA TRP A 356 1.29 -16.81 7.26
C TRP A 356 2.25 -17.48 6.28
N HIS A 357 3.47 -17.01 6.27
CA HIS A 357 4.59 -17.61 5.56
C HIS A 357 5.33 -18.56 6.51
N ARG A 358 5.47 -19.81 6.10
CA ARG A 358 6.16 -20.86 6.82
C ARG A 358 7.42 -21.21 6.05
N THR A 359 8.53 -21.35 6.76
CA THR A 359 9.80 -21.77 6.17
C THR A 359 10.39 -22.87 7.04
N MET A 360 10.65 -23.99 6.47
CA MET A 360 11.49 -25.04 7.07
C MET A 360 12.84 -25.00 6.37
N PHE A 361 13.91 -25.07 7.12
CA PHE A 361 15.25 -24.96 6.57
C PHE A 361 16.27 -25.82 7.30
N VAL A 362 17.36 -26.08 6.62
CA VAL A 362 18.61 -26.56 7.22
C VAL A 362 19.69 -25.59 6.78
N ARG A 363 20.35 -24.97 7.76
CA ARG A 363 21.43 -24.02 7.54
C ARG A 363 22.76 -24.60 8.03
N TYR A 364 23.77 -24.58 7.17
CA TYR A 364 25.15 -24.88 7.52
C TYR A 364 25.91 -23.58 7.65
N LEU A 365 26.44 -23.32 8.82
CA LEU A 365 27.16 -22.11 9.22
C LEU A 365 28.59 -22.45 9.55
N ILE A 366 29.55 -21.71 8.99
CA ILE A 366 30.96 -21.67 9.41
C ILE A 366 31.29 -20.19 9.65
N GLU A 367 31.82 -19.86 10.80
CA GLU A 367 32.25 -18.51 11.14
C GLU A 367 33.61 -18.55 11.82
N SER A 368 34.59 -17.86 11.21
CA SER A 368 35.88 -17.55 11.85
C SER A 368 35.73 -16.19 12.53
N TYR A 369 36.07 -16.09 13.80
CA TYR A 369 35.79 -14.89 14.58
C TYR A 369 36.81 -14.61 15.67
N GLU A 370 36.99 -13.32 15.91
CA GLU A 370 37.62 -12.76 17.12
C GLU A 370 36.51 -12.01 17.89
N GLN A 371 36.24 -12.42 19.14
CA GLN A 371 35.27 -11.78 20.02
C GLN A 371 35.88 -11.56 21.38
N GLY A 372 36.32 -10.34 21.67
CA GLY A 372 37.07 -10.05 22.89
C GLY A 372 38.31 -10.91 23.03
N VAL A 373 38.32 -11.83 23.99
CA VAL A 373 39.46 -12.77 24.22
C VAL A 373 39.36 -14.07 23.44
N LEU A 374 38.24 -14.32 22.77
CA LEU A 374 38.01 -15.54 22.00
C LEU A 374 38.47 -15.35 20.55
N ASP A 375 39.25 -16.29 20.04
CA ASP A 375 39.69 -16.42 18.65
C ASP A 375 39.45 -17.87 18.25
N ASP A 376 38.40 -18.14 17.44
CA ASP A 376 37.98 -19.49 17.13
C ASP A 376 37.26 -19.58 15.76
N VAL A 377 36.91 -20.81 15.37
CA VAL A 377 36.13 -21.12 14.18
C VAL A 377 34.95 -22.00 14.58
N GLY A 378 33.75 -21.43 14.60
CA GLY A 378 32.52 -22.17 14.90
C GLY A 378 31.94 -22.83 13.66
N GLN A 379 31.46 -24.08 13.81
CA GLN A 379 30.72 -24.82 12.78
C GLN A 379 29.39 -25.29 13.34
N PHE A 380 28.29 -25.05 12.59
CA PHE A 380 26.96 -25.43 13.02
C PHE A 380 26.11 -25.93 11.86
N VAL A 381 25.36 -27.01 12.10
CA VAL A 381 24.23 -27.42 11.28
C VAL A 381 22.96 -27.13 12.06
N LEU A 382 22.15 -26.24 11.54
CA LEU A 382 20.98 -25.69 12.23
C LEU A 382 19.71 -25.97 11.40
N PRO A 383 19.06 -27.13 11.57
CA PRO A 383 17.67 -27.29 11.16
C PRO A 383 16.80 -26.30 11.93
N GLY A 384 15.85 -25.70 11.24
CA GLY A 384 15.01 -24.69 11.85
C GLY A 384 13.68 -24.50 11.15
N PHE A 385 12.85 -23.72 11.81
CA PHE A 385 11.52 -23.37 11.33
C PHE A 385 11.23 -21.90 11.60
N THR A 386 10.72 -21.18 10.58
CA THR A 386 10.29 -19.80 10.70
C THR A 386 8.82 -19.67 10.36
N PHE A 387 8.08 -18.98 11.22
CA PHE A 387 6.74 -18.46 10.96
C PHE A 387 6.82 -16.95 10.85
N SER A 388 6.34 -16.40 9.75
CA SER A 388 6.27 -14.95 9.60
C SER A 388 4.98 -14.51 8.91
N ARG A 389 4.53 -13.31 9.25
CA ARG A 389 3.41 -12.66 8.57
C ARG A 389 3.67 -11.17 8.53
N THR A 390 3.46 -10.56 7.37
CA THR A 390 3.50 -9.12 7.19
C THR A 390 2.21 -8.67 6.53
N ARG A 391 1.55 -7.68 7.13
CA ARG A 391 0.37 -7.03 6.56
C ARG A 391 0.59 -5.54 6.58
N ALA A 392 0.32 -4.86 5.48
CA ALA A 392 0.47 -3.42 5.39
C ALA A 392 -0.61 -2.81 4.48
N ARG A 393 -1.06 -1.60 4.83
CA ARG A 393 -1.85 -0.73 3.97
C ARG A 393 -1.11 0.59 3.86
N ASN A 394 -0.88 1.02 2.64
CA ASN A 394 -0.09 2.20 2.35
C ASN A 394 -0.98 3.35 1.86
N SER A 395 -0.55 4.57 2.16
CA SER A 395 -1.00 5.79 1.48
C SER A 395 0.26 6.44 0.88
N GLY A 396 0.47 6.24 -0.41
CA GLY A 396 1.73 6.57 -1.06
C GLY A 396 2.89 5.73 -0.49
N SER A 397 3.98 6.38 -0.11
CA SER A 397 5.15 5.75 0.51
C SER A 397 5.04 5.56 2.03
N LEU A 398 3.94 6.01 2.66
CA LEU A 398 3.72 5.89 4.10
C LEU A 398 2.84 4.68 4.42
N ILE A 399 3.30 3.81 5.33
CA ILE A 399 2.48 2.74 5.88
C ILE A 399 1.55 3.36 6.94
N THR A 400 0.24 3.34 6.69
CA THR A 400 -0.78 3.87 7.61
C THR A 400 -1.30 2.82 8.59
N TRP A 401 -1.31 1.59 8.17
CA TRP A 401 -1.70 0.45 8.98
C TRP A 401 -0.84 -0.75 8.61
N GLY A 402 -0.26 -1.42 9.58
CA GLY A 402 0.53 -2.61 9.32
C GLY A 402 0.90 -3.36 10.58
N ASP A 403 1.24 -4.60 10.40
CA ASP A 403 1.86 -5.44 11.41
C ASP A 403 2.77 -6.49 10.77
N LYS A 404 3.83 -6.83 11.48
CA LYS A 404 4.78 -7.89 11.14
C LYS A 404 5.02 -8.73 12.37
N GLN A 405 4.92 -10.05 12.24
CA GLN A 405 5.27 -11.02 13.27
C GLN A 405 6.26 -12.02 12.66
N THR A 406 7.27 -12.40 13.44
CA THR A 406 8.23 -13.42 13.05
C THR A 406 8.61 -14.23 14.27
N VAL A 407 8.65 -15.55 14.13
CA VAL A 407 9.19 -16.48 15.13
C VAL A 407 10.05 -17.47 14.38
N THR A 408 11.29 -17.64 14.84
CA THR A 408 12.25 -18.60 14.31
C THR A 408 12.76 -19.49 15.43
N ILE A 409 12.83 -20.79 15.20
CA ILE A 409 13.40 -21.78 16.12
C ILE A 409 14.46 -22.55 15.33
N GLU A 410 15.67 -22.63 15.89
CA GLU A 410 16.79 -23.37 15.33
C GLU A 410 17.32 -24.33 16.39
N TYR A 411 17.83 -25.48 15.95
CA TYR A 411 18.44 -26.49 16.81
C TYR A 411 19.82 -26.87 16.25
N GLY A 412 20.83 -26.94 17.08
CA GLY A 412 22.14 -27.47 16.77
C GLY A 412 22.53 -28.54 17.78
N SER A 413 23.26 -29.55 17.33
CA SER A 413 23.70 -30.64 18.19
C SER A 413 25.17 -30.99 17.95
N ASP A 414 25.92 -31.14 19.04
CA ASP A 414 27.31 -31.62 19.03
C ASP A 414 27.46 -33.05 18.47
N SER A 415 26.40 -33.84 18.51
CA SER A 415 26.33 -35.11 17.83
C SER A 415 26.23 -35.02 16.30
N PHE A 416 26.09 -33.80 15.74
CA PHE A 416 25.80 -33.52 14.34
C PHE A 416 26.54 -32.28 13.81
N VAL A 417 27.84 -32.30 13.77
CA VAL A 417 28.71 -31.23 13.21
C VAL A 417 28.70 -29.92 14.01
N SER A 418 27.71 -29.62 14.83
CA SER A 418 27.68 -28.37 15.63
C SER A 418 28.64 -28.46 16.81
N GLU A 419 29.33 -27.36 17.14
CA GLU A 419 30.33 -27.32 18.20
C GLU A 419 29.76 -27.52 19.61
N THR A 420 28.47 -27.25 19.79
CA THR A 420 27.73 -27.41 21.05
C THR A 420 26.24 -27.62 20.78
N ASN A 421 25.52 -28.20 21.77
CA ASN A 421 24.07 -28.27 21.70
C ASN A 421 23.48 -26.87 21.92
N VAL A 422 22.58 -26.46 21.05
CA VAL A 422 21.89 -25.17 21.13
C VAL A 422 20.47 -25.27 20.63
N VAL A 423 19.53 -24.71 21.40
CA VAL A 423 18.19 -24.34 20.93
C VAL A 423 18.12 -22.83 20.89
N ARG A 424 17.93 -22.27 19.72
CA ARG A 424 17.85 -20.83 19.50
C ARG A 424 16.43 -20.44 19.13
N VAL A 425 15.85 -19.48 19.85
CA VAL A 425 14.51 -18.95 19.59
C VAL A 425 14.62 -17.46 19.33
N LEU A 426 14.06 -16.99 18.22
CA LEU A 426 13.96 -15.58 17.88
C LEU A 426 12.49 -15.22 17.72
N ALA A 427 12.06 -14.09 18.27
CA ALA A 427 10.71 -13.58 18.10
C ALA A 427 10.72 -12.06 17.91
N GLY A 428 9.87 -11.58 17.02
CA GLY A 428 9.73 -10.15 16.78
C GLY A 428 8.31 -9.79 16.34
N THR A 429 7.86 -8.62 16.78
CA THR A 429 6.60 -8.05 16.33
C THR A 429 6.72 -6.54 16.15
N SER A 430 6.08 -6.02 15.10
CA SER A 430 5.98 -4.58 14.84
C SER A 430 4.55 -4.24 14.45
N TRP A 431 4.05 -3.11 14.92
CA TRP A 431 2.70 -2.65 14.69
C TRP A 431 2.69 -1.17 14.35
N ILE A 432 1.97 -0.79 13.30
CA ILE A 432 1.74 0.58 12.90
C ILE A 432 0.24 0.80 12.85
N ARG A 433 -0.24 1.87 13.49
CA ARG A 433 -1.66 2.24 13.51
C ARG A 433 -1.81 3.75 13.38
N THR A 434 -2.62 4.20 12.43
CA THR A 434 -2.95 5.61 12.24
C THR A 434 -4.40 5.86 12.65
N ALA A 435 -4.63 6.89 13.45
CA ALA A 435 -5.94 7.37 13.85
C ALA A 435 -6.19 8.75 13.23
N GLY A 436 -7.24 8.85 12.41
CA GLY A 436 -7.45 10.02 11.56
C GLY A 436 -6.29 10.21 10.57
N GLU A 437 -6.02 11.46 10.23
CA GLU A 437 -4.96 11.81 9.25
C GLU A 437 -3.63 12.20 9.91
N ASN A 438 -3.66 12.53 11.21
CA ASN A 438 -2.55 13.21 11.87
C ASN A 438 -1.88 12.43 13.00
N HIS A 439 -2.47 11.33 13.47
CA HIS A 439 -1.97 10.59 14.62
C HIS A 439 -1.51 9.20 14.21
N ARG A 440 -0.29 8.83 14.53
CA ARG A 440 0.29 7.54 14.16
C ARG A 440 1.08 6.96 15.35
N GLY A 441 0.78 5.73 15.71
CA GLY A 441 1.50 4.95 16.71
C GLY A 441 2.34 3.86 16.06
N VAL A 442 3.56 3.68 16.52
CA VAL A 442 4.45 2.59 16.14
C VAL A 442 4.87 1.84 17.40
N PHE A 443 4.66 0.55 17.40
CA PHE A 443 5.10 -0.35 18.46
C PHE A 443 6.01 -1.41 17.87
N ARG A 444 7.13 -1.69 18.52
CA ARG A 444 8.08 -2.75 18.16
C ARG A 444 8.50 -3.50 19.40
N MET A 445 8.61 -4.80 19.28
CA MET A 445 9.15 -5.67 20.31
C MET A 445 9.91 -6.80 19.65
N GLY A 446 11.07 -7.14 20.18
CA GLY A 446 11.90 -8.21 19.68
C GLY A 446 12.73 -8.84 20.78
N GLY A 447 13.13 -10.06 20.54
CA GLY A 447 13.99 -10.76 21.48
C GLY A 447 14.45 -12.11 20.96
N GLY A 448 15.35 -12.70 21.71
CA GLY A 448 15.87 -14.01 21.44
C GLY A 448 16.39 -14.71 22.69
N ALA A 449 16.50 -16.02 22.59
CA ALA A 449 17.01 -16.90 23.63
C ALA A 449 17.87 -18.01 23.03
N ASN A 450 19.06 -18.18 23.55
CA ASN A 450 19.95 -19.32 23.30
C ASN A 450 19.98 -20.20 24.54
N PHE A 451 19.43 -21.40 24.44
CA PHE A 451 19.58 -22.46 25.41
C PHE A 451 20.76 -23.32 24.93
N VAL A 452 21.91 -23.14 25.50
CA VAL A 452 23.18 -23.69 25.02
C VAL A 452 23.98 -24.32 26.16
N ASP A 453 24.65 -25.44 25.87
CA ASP A 453 25.49 -26.12 26.87
C ASP A 453 26.80 -25.36 27.11
N ASP A 454 27.48 -24.97 26.05
CA ASP A 454 28.73 -24.21 26.11
C ASP A 454 28.60 -22.93 25.28
N PHE A 455 28.48 -21.76 25.97
CA PHE A 455 28.26 -20.47 25.33
C PHE A 455 29.49 -19.96 24.59
N ASP A 456 30.69 -20.27 25.07
CA ASP A 456 31.94 -19.76 24.48
C ASP A 456 32.18 -20.32 23.07
N LYS A 457 31.58 -21.47 22.77
CA LYS A 457 31.59 -22.07 21.44
C LYS A 457 30.57 -21.48 20.44
N LEU A 458 29.65 -20.63 20.90
CA LEU A 458 28.76 -19.93 20.00
C LEU A 458 29.50 -18.82 19.25
N PRO A 459 29.48 -18.77 17.92
CA PRO A 459 30.05 -17.67 17.17
C PRO A 459 29.20 -16.38 17.35
N PRO A 460 29.77 -15.19 17.14
CA PRO A 460 29.10 -13.90 17.33
C PRO A 460 27.76 -13.76 16.61
N SER A 461 27.60 -14.33 15.42
CA SER A 461 26.35 -14.30 14.65
C SER A 461 25.19 -15.01 15.33
N LEU A 462 25.46 -15.90 16.26
CA LEU A 462 24.44 -16.59 17.06
C LEU A 462 24.22 -15.95 18.43
N ARG A 463 25.09 -15.05 18.90
CA ARG A 463 24.95 -14.33 20.17
C ARG A 463 24.03 -13.10 20.00
N PHE A 464 23.63 -12.51 21.12
CA PHE A 464 22.78 -11.32 21.11
C PHE A 464 23.52 -10.08 21.59
N PHE A 465 23.28 -8.96 20.90
CA PHE A 465 23.74 -7.63 21.23
C PHE A 465 22.57 -6.65 21.07
N ALA A 466 22.45 -5.67 21.97
CA ALA A 466 21.43 -4.63 21.88
C ALA A 466 22.08 -3.25 21.71
N GLY A 467 21.28 -2.24 21.30
CA GLY A 467 21.70 -0.87 21.01
C GLY A 467 21.55 -0.52 19.54
N GLY A 468 21.33 0.76 19.24
CA GLY A 468 21.23 1.29 17.89
C GLY A 468 19.84 1.72 17.45
N ASP A 469 19.74 2.18 16.20
CA ASP A 469 18.59 2.86 15.58
C ASP A 469 17.29 2.05 15.60
N ASN A 470 17.41 0.72 15.57
CA ASN A 470 16.27 -0.17 15.33
C ASN A 470 15.77 -0.90 16.57
N ASN A 471 16.56 -0.94 17.68
CA ASN A 471 16.12 -1.64 18.89
C ASN A 471 16.17 -0.79 20.16
N LEU A 472 17.25 -0.04 20.42
CA LEU A 472 17.39 0.74 21.65
C LEU A 472 18.16 2.04 21.37
N ARG A 473 17.45 3.10 20.98
CA ARG A 473 18.01 4.42 20.69
C ARG A 473 18.55 5.07 21.95
N GLY A 474 19.58 5.90 21.79
CA GLY A 474 20.35 6.48 22.91
C GLY A 474 21.55 5.65 23.31
N TYR A 475 21.72 4.47 22.71
CA TYR A 475 22.89 3.61 22.83
C TYR A 475 23.48 3.33 21.46
N ASP A 476 24.80 3.09 21.39
CA ASP A 476 25.47 2.75 20.15
C ASP A 476 25.00 1.40 19.59
N TYR A 477 25.22 1.22 18.31
CA TYR A 477 24.94 -0.04 17.61
C TYR A 477 25.68 -1.20 18.27
N GLU A 478 24.95 -2.25 18.67
CA GLU A 478 25.47 -3.48 19.29
C GLU A 478 26.39 -3.26 20.49
N SER A 479 26.15 -2.22 21.29
CA SER A 479 27.02 -1.83 22.41
C SER A 479 26.63 -2.42 23.76
N ILE A 480 25.49 -3.10 23.82
CA ILE A 480 24.92 -3.64 25.05
C ILE A 480 25.00 -5.16 25.02
N SER A 481 25.84 -5.73 25.85
CA SER A 481 25.92 -7.15 26.19
C SER A 481 26.76 -7.33 27.46
N PRO A 482 26.80 -8.53 28.06
CA PRO A 482 27.82 -8.90 29.03
C PRO A 482 29.23 -8.65 28.48
N ARG A 483 30.18 -8.41 29.39
CA ARG A 483 31.58 -8.22 29.04
C ARG A 483 32.41 -9.39 29.55
N ASP A 484 33.44 -9.72 28.80
CA ASP A 484 34.42 -10.74 29.18
C ASP A 484 35.43 -10.23 30.24
N SER A 485 36.41 -11.06 30.57
CA SER A 485 37.46 -10.73 31.53
C SER A 485 38.37 -9.58 31.11
N SER A 486 38.43 -9.24 29.83
CA SER A 486 39.21 -8.10 29.30
C SER A 486 38.38 -6.80 29.30
N GLY A 487 37.08 -6.87 29.55
CA GLY A 487 36.16 -5.76 29.47
C GLY A 487 35.55 -5.58 28.08
N ALA A 488 35.85 -6.45 27.10
CA ALA A 488 35.27 -6.45 25.76
C ALA A 488 33.84 -7.03 25.76
N LEU A 489 33.04 -6.64 24.79
CA LEU A 489 31.67 -7.18 24.61
C LEU A 489 31.75 -8.67 24.27
N ALA A 490 31.06 -9.52 25.01
CA ALA A 490 31.08 -10.98 24.82
C ALA A 490 29.83 -11.50 24.08
N GLY A 491 28.82 -10.65 23.87
CA GLY A 491 27.48 -11.10 23.46
C GLY A 491 26.71 -11.75 24.58
N ALA A 492 25.44 -12.04 24.37
CA ALA A 492 24.52 -12.55 25.39
C ALA A 492 23.78 -13.80 24.95
N LYS A 493 23.31 -14.58 25.94
CA LYS A 493 22.39 -15.72 25.71
C LYS A 493 20.97 -15.26 25.42
N TYR A 494 20.54 -14.15 26.01
CA TYR A 494 19.18 -13.64 25.92
C TYR A 494 19.17 -12.18 25.52
N MET A 495 18.13 -11.78 24.80
CA MET A 495 17.87 -10.39 24.47
C MET A 495 16.36 -10.12 24.52
N ALA A 496 15.98 -8.97 25.05
CA ALA A 496 14.62 -8.46 24.94
C ALA A 496 14.65 -6.95 24.76
N THR A 497 13.96 -6.45 23.74
CA THR A 497 13.85 -5.03 23.40
C THR A 497 12.43 -4.66 23.07
N GLY A 498 12.02 -3.44 23.40
CA GLY A 498 10.71 -2.90 23.06
C GLY A 498 10.77 -1.41 22.80
N SER A 499 9.93 -0.93 21.92
CA SER A 499 9.84 0.48 21.51
C SER A 499 8.38 0.88 21.33
N VAL A 500 8.03 2.03 21.89
CA VAL A 500 6.75 2.72 21.67
C VAL A 500 7.06 4.10 21.13
N GLU A 501 6.50 4.43 19.97
CA GLU A 501 6.68 5.71 19.33
C GLU A 501 5.32 6.29 18.94
N TYR A 502 5.09 7.55 19.28
CA TYR A 502 3.95 8.33 18.83
C TYR A 502 4.42 9.39 17.85
N GLN A 503 3.70 9.51 16.74
CA GLN A 503 3.99 10.46 15.68
C GLN A 503 2.77 11.36 15.42
N TYR A 504 3.03 12.65 15.23
CA TYR A 504 2.02 13.63 14.87
C TYR A 504 2.40 14.36 13.59
N ARG A 505 1.45 14.45 12.64
CA ARG A 505 1.66 15.13 11.37
C ARG A 505 1.72 16.65 11.59
N LEU A 506 2.87 17.24 11.32
CA LEU A 506 3.10 18.69 11.50
C LEU A 506 2.61 19.48 10.29
N ALA A 507 3.06 19.10 9.10
CA ALA A 507 2.65 19.72 7.84
C ALA A 507 3.05 18.82 6.66
N GLY A 508 2.16 18.65 5.68
CA GLY A 508 2.45 17.89 4.46
C GLY A 508 3.00 16.48 4.77
N ASN A 509 4.24 16.22 4.37
CA ASN A 509 4.93 14.94 4.57
C ASN A 509 5.84 14.91 5.82
N TRP A 510 5.77 15.93 6.70
CA TRP A 510 6.58 16.03 7.89
C TRP A 510 5.80 15.60 9.14
N TRP A 511 6.43 14.74 9.94
CA TRP A 511 5.88 14.23 11.19
C TRP A 511 6.86 14.45 12.33
N GLY A 512 6.38 14.94 13.46
CA GLY A 512 7.12 14.93 14.72
C GLY A 512 6.91 13.61 15.42
N ALA A 513 7.92 13.10 16.11
CA ALA A 513 7.88 11.86 16.85
C ALA A 513 8.39 12.02 18.27
N VAL A 514 7.81 11.27 19.21
CA VAL A 514 8.35 11.05 20.55
C VAL A 514 8.36 9.55 20.82
N PHE A 515 9.37 9.08 21.53
CA PHE A 515 9.54 7.65 21.74
C PHE A 515 10.14 7.29 23.10
N VAL A 516 9.88 6.06 23.50
CA VAL A 516 10.55 5.39 24.61
C VAL A 516 10.90 3.99 24.15
N ASP A 517 12.16 3.64 24.31
CA ASP A 517 12.73 2.33 24.01
C ASP A 517 13.23 1.72 25.33
N GLY A 518 13.11 0.41 25.46
CA GLY A 518 13.61 -0.32 26.63
C GLY A 518 14.16 -1.68 26.21
N GLY A 519 15.23 -2.12 26.82
CA GLY A 519 15.80 -3.42 26.49
C GLY A 519 17.12 -3.74 27.19
N ASP A 520 17.57 -4.98 26.96
CA ASP A 520 18.87 -5.45 27.40
C ASP A 520 19.27 -6.71 26.61
N ALA A 521 20.56 -7.01 26.57
CA ALA A 521 21.12 -8.30 26.20
C ALA A 521 21.89 -8.87 27.40
N PHE A 522 21.51 -10.05 27.88
CA PHE A 522 21.92 -10.56 29.19
C PHE A 522 22.07 -12.10 29.22
N ASP A 523 22.80 -12.62 30.21
CA ASP A 523 22.99 -14.07 30.44
C ASP A 523 22.11 -14.64 31.55
N TYR A 524 21.84 -13.85 32.60
CA TYR A 524 21.10 -14.30 33.78
C TYR A 524 19.96 -13.36 34.14
N THR A 525 20.29 -12.16 34.62
CA THR A 525 19.30 -11.18 35.06
C THR A 525 19.45 -9.91 34.23
N PRO A 526 18.38 -9.43 33.59
CA PRO A 526 18.44 -8.22 32.79
C PRO A 526 18.72 -6.98 33.64
N ARG A 527 19.54 -6.09 33.12
CA ARG A 527 19.76 -4.73 33.63
C ARG A 527 19.15 -3.77 32.63
N TRP A 528 17.82 -3.63 32.69
CA TRP A 528 17.06 -2.85 31.74
C TRP A 528 17.67 -1.48 31.50
N LYS A 529 17.84 -1.17 30.25
CA LYS A 529 18.29 0.12 29.74
C LYS A 529 17.16 0.81 29.05
N THR A 530 17.08 2.13 29.25
CA THR A 530 16.00 2.96 28.72
C THR A 530 16.55 4.03 27.82
N GLY A 531 16.01 4.11 26.61
CA GLY A 531 16.23 5.20 25.67
C GLY A 531 14.95 6.01 25.49
N THR A 532 15.06 7.31 25.53
CA THR A 532 13.92 8.20 25.26
C THR A 532 14.34 9.37 24.39
N GLY A 533 13.38 9.93 23.67
CA GLY A 533 13.71 11.05 22.81
C GLY A 533 12.58 11.56 21.98
N PHE A 534 12.95 12.47 21.12
CA PHE A 534 12.05 13.00 20.11
C PHE A 534 12.75 13.04 18.75
N GLY A 535 11.99 13.15 17.68
CA GLY A 535 12.56 13.17 16.34
C GLY A 535 11.62 13.71 15.28
N VAL A 536 12.11 13.70 14.06
CA VAL A 536 11.39 14.13 12.88
C VAL A 536 11.39 12.98 11.86
N ARG A 537 10.25 12.81 11.20
CA ARG A 537 10.06 11.87 10.10
C ARG A 537 9.68 12.65 8.86
N TRP A 538 10.34 12.37 7.76
CA TRP A 538 9.98 12.94 6.48
C TRP A 538 9.70 11.83 5.47
N VAL A 539 8.46 11.81 4.99
CA VAL A 539 8.03 10.90 3.93
C VAL A 539 8.50 11.47 2.60
N SER A 540 9.73 11.13 2.21
CA SER A 540 10.34 11.63 0.98
C SER A 540 9.96 10.78 -0.23
N PRO A 541 10.11 11.30 -1.47
CA PRO A 541 9.89 10.51 -2.69
C PRO A 541 10.81 9.27 -2.82
N VAL A 542 11.95 9.28 -2.14
CA VAL A 542 12.94 8.19 -2.17
C VAL A 542 12.85 7.24 -0.96
N GLY A 543 11.88 7.48 -0.06
CA GLY A 543 11.65 6.67 1.13
C GLY A 543 11.57 7.50 2.42
N PRO A 544 11.13 6.89 3.52
CA PRO A 544 11.03 7.57 4.81
C PRO A 544 12.42 7.86 5.39
N LEU A 545 12.61 9.10 5.82
CA LEU A 545 13.77 9.60 6.56
C LEU A 545 13.41 9.78 8.02
N ARG A 546 14.28 9.35 8.91
CA ARG A 546 14.14 9.48 10.37
C ARG A 546 15.36 10.17 10.94
N LEU A 547 15.14 11.19 11.76
CA LEU A 547 16.15 11.87 12.56
C LEU A 547 15.66 11.90 14.01
N ASP A 548 16.37 11.25 14.90
CA ASP A 548 16.05 11.14 16.31
C ASP A 548 17.13 11.76 17.19
N PHE A 549 16.71 12.48 18.21
CA PHE A 549 17.51 12.98 19.31
C PHE A 549 17.18 12.11 20.53
N ALA A 550 18.11 11.28 20.93
CA ALA A 550 17.89 10.22 21.92
C ALA A 550 18.81 10.36 23.13
N TRP A 551 18.27 9.99 24.29
CA TRP A 551 19.00 9.94 25.56
C TRP A 551 18.94 8.53 26.14
N GLY A 552 20.11 7.91 26.33
CA GLY A 552 20.26 6.68 27.11
C GLY A 552 20.34 7.01 28.59
N LEU A 553 19.30 6.65 29.33
CA LEU A 553 19.18 7.10 30.74
C LEU A 553 20.21 6.46 31.67
N GLU A 554 20.63 5.23 31.39
CA GLU A 554 21.62 4.46 32.16
C GLU A 554 23.04 4.55 31.56
N SER A 555 23.26 5.40 30.54
CA SER A 555 24.60 5.69 30.01
C SER A 555 25.37 6.66 30.92
N ASP A 556 26.70 6.64 30.84
CA ASP A 556 27.55 7.60 31.51
C ASP A 556 27.19 9.04 31.10
N PRO A 557 27.35 10.04 31.99
CA PRO A 557 26.89 11.40 31.75
C PRO A 557 27.38 12.04 30.45
N GLY A 558 28.59 11.68 29.99
CA GLY A 558 29.18 12.20 28.75
C GLY A 558 28.67 11.49 27.48
N GLU A 559 28.01 10.34 27.61
CA GLU A 559 27.60 9.49 26.49
C GLU A 559 26.07 9.34 26.38
N ARG A 560 25.33 10.10 27.19
CA ARG A 560 23.87 9.98 27.27
C ARG A 560 23.12 10.41 26.01
N PHE A 561 23.65 11.40 25.29
CA PHE A 561 22.98 11.99 24.14
C PHE A 561 23.53 11.43 22.84
N ARG A 562 22.61 11.00 21.96
CA ARG A 562 22.95 10.51 20.62
C ARG A 562 21.97 11.02 19.60
N ILE A 563 22.48 11.20 18.39
CA ILE A 563 21.66 11.53 17.22
C ILE A 563 21.61 10.26 16.36
N HIS A 564 20.40 9.81 16.09
CA HIS A 564 20.18 8.68 15.18
C HIS A 564 19.54 9.19 13.89
N PHE A 565 20.12 8.82 12.77
CA PHE A 565 19.62 9.12 11.44
C PHE A 565 19.51 7.85 10.63
N SER A 566 18.39 7.65 9.96
CA SER A 566 18.23 6.51 9.06
C SER A 566 17.32 6.84 7.88
N LEU A 567 17.64 6.22 6.74
CA LEU A 567 16.85 6.19 5.52
C LEU A 567 16.50 4.74 5.22
N GLY A 568 15.20 4.40 5.18
CA GLY A 568 14.77 3.05 4.86
C GLY A 568 13.33 2.73 5.31
N PRO A 569 12.81 1.54 4.95
CA PRO A 569 11.47 1.10 5.30
C PRO A 569 11.28 0.92 6.81
N GLU A 570 10.03 0.99 7.26
CA GLU A 570 9.64 0.92 8.69
C GLU A 570 9.18 -0.49 9.14
N LEU A 571 8.88 -1.41 8.21
CA LEU A 571 8.45 -2.79 8.44
C LEU A 571 9.31 -3.79 7.68
#